data_edfa2857f4153c6d2c7e1cdd257bec7b
#
_entry.id   edfa2857f4153c6d2c7e1cdd257bec7b
#
_cell.length_a   1.000
_cell.length_b   1.000
_cell.length_c   1.000
_cell.angle_alpha   90.00
_cell.angle_beta   90.00
_cell.angle_gamma   90.00
#
_symmetry.space_group_name_H-M   'P 1'
#
loop_
_entity.id
_entity.type
_entity.pdbx_description
1 polymer ?
#
loop_
_entity_poly.entity_id
_entity_poly.type
_entity_poly.pdbx_seq_one_letter_code
_entity_poly.pdbx_strand_id
1 'polypeptide(L)'
;RQRQMCIRDSRQINRFLEFIEDVLPNLDPNRTNTIIDFGCGKSYLTFAMYYYLHVLKKYSIRVIGLDLKKDVIALCNRLSKKFGFENLTFLHGDIAGYEGVDQVDMVVTLHACDTATDYALAKAVKWGAKVILSVPCCQHEVNKQIQNDLLSPVLQYGLLKERMSALLTDGIRGQLLEMSGYRT
;
A
#
# COMPACT_ATOMS: atom_id res chain seq x y z
N ARG A 1 28.05 2.48 -2.06
CA ARG A 1 26.76 2.30 -1.33
C ARG A 1 25.63 3.16 -1.92
N GLN A 2 25.83 4.47 -2.12
CA GLN A 2 24.81 5.38 -2.67
C GLN A 2 24.34 4.97 -4.09
N ARG A 3 25.26 4.56 -4.98
CA ARG A 3 24.94 4.10 -6.34
C ARG A 3 24.14 2.77 -6.36
N GLN A 4 24.42 1.86 -5.41
CA GLN A 4 23.66 0.60 -5.25
C GLN A 4 22.24 0.85 -4.71
N MET A 5 22.05 1.82 -3.79
CA MET A 5 20.72 2.23 -3.34
C MET A 5 19.89 2.79 -4.49
N CYS A 6 20.42 3.71 -5.30
CA CYS A 6 19.70 4.27 -6.45
C CYS A 6 19.23 3.21 -7.46
N ILE A 7 20.06 2.19 -7.74
CA ILE A 7 19.68 1.09 -8.65
C ILE A 7 18.56 0.23 -8.05
N ARG A 8 18.62 -0.05 -6.75
CA ARG A 8 17.59 -0.83 -6.05
C ARG A 8 16.26 -0.09 -6.03
N ASP A 9 16.29 1.21 -5.71
CA ASP A 9 15.10 2.06 -5.67
C ASP A 9 14.47 2.20 -7.05
N SER A 10 15.28 2.36 -8.10
CA SER A 10 14.80 2.40 -9.48
C SER A 10 14.13 1.09 -9.92
N ARG A 11 14.69 -0.07 -9.55
CA ARG A 11 14.06 -1.37 -9.83
C ARG A 11 12.74 -1.54 -9.11
N GLN A 12 12.65 -1.10 -7.86
CA GLN A 12 11.42 -1.15 -7.08
C GLN A 12 10.33 -0.27 -7.69
N ILE A 13 10.68 0.96 -8.11
CA ILE A 13 9.76 1.87 -8.78
C ILE A 13 9.25 1.25 -10.10
N ASN A 14 10.16 0.75 -10.95
CA ASN A 14 9.77 0.16 -12.23
C ASN A 14 8.83 -1.04 -12.03
N ARG A 15 9.16 -1.95 -11.09
CA ARG A 15 8.30 -3.09 -10.79
C ARG A 15 6.93 -2.69 -10.26
N PHE A 16 6.87 -1.65 -9.44
CA PHE A 16 5.61 -1.11 -8.96
C PHE A 16 4.76 -0.53 -10.10
N LEU A 17 5.39 0.19 -11.04
CA LEU A 17 4.70 0.74 -12.20
C LEU A 17 4.20 -0.35 -13.17
N GLU A 18 4.89 -1.48 -13.28
CA GLU A 18 4.38 -2.66 -14.01
C GLU A 18 3.07 -3.17 -13.39
N PHE A 19 3.00 -3.31 -12.06
CA PHE A 19 1.74 -3.68 -11.39
C PHE A 19 0.63 -2.64 -11.58
N ILE A 20 0.97 -1.35 -11.59
CA ILE A 20 0.01 -0.28 -11.90
C ILE A 20 -0.54 -0.45 -13.33
N GLU A 21 0.32 -0.78 -14.31
CA GLU A 21 -0.10 -1.04 -15.70
C GLU A 21 -1.05 -2.22 -15.80
N ASP A 22 -0.75 -3.32 -15.10
CA ASP A 22 -1.58 -4.53 -15.11
C ASP A 22 -3.00 -4.28 -14.57
N VAL A 23 -3.15 -3.38 -13.60
CA VAL A 23 -4.45 -3.06 -12.98
C VAL A 23 -5.13 -1.83 -13.58
N LEU A 24 -4.49 -1.13 -14.51
CA LEU A 24 -4.99 0.07 -15.16
C LEU A 24 -6.39 -0.10 -15.79
N PRO A 25 -6.73 -1.24 -16.42
CA PRO A 25 -8.08 -1.47 -16.98
C PRO A 25 -9.22 -1.43 -15.94
N ASN A 26 -8.91 -1.55 -14.64
CA ASN A 26 -9.90 -1.46 -13.58
C ASN A 26 -10.21 0.00 -13.15
N LEU A 27 -9.42 0.97 -13.62
CA LEU A 27 -9.65 2.39 -13.39
C LEU A 27 -10.47 2.97 -14.55
N ASP A 28 -11.35 3.92 -14.25
CA ASP A 28 -12.21 4.55 -15.24
C ASP A 28 -11.48 5.74 -15.91
N PRO A 29 -11.20 5.69 -17.22
CA PRO A 29 -10.52 6.77 -17.91
C PRO A 29 -11.38 8.04 -18.07
N ASN A 30 -12.72 7.95 -17.91
CA ASN A 30 -13.64 9.05 -18.18
C ASN A 30 -14.04 9.85 -16.94
N ARG A 31 -13.57 9.46 -15.75
CA ARG A 31 -13.82 10.17 -14.50
C ARG A 31 -12.57 10.27 -13.64
N THR A 32 -12.61 11.13 -12.63
CA THR A 32 -11.53 11.22 -11.65
C THR A 32 -11.53 10.00 -10.73
N ASN A 33 -10.43 9.27 -10.72
CA ASN A 33 -10.22 8.14 -9.82
C ASN A 33 -9.52 8.61 -8.54
N THR A 34 -10.07 8.23 -7.39
CA THR A 34 -9.49 8.53 -6.09
C THR A 34 -8.57 7.38 -5.66
N ILE A 35 -7.33 7.71 -5.33
CA ILE A 35 -6.29 6.77 -4.92
C ILE A 35 -5.78 7.16 -3.54
N ILE A 36 -5.66 6.20 -2.64
CA ILE A 36 -5.05 6.41 -1.32
C ILE A 36 -3.80 5.55 -1.19
N ASP A 37 -2.71 6.17 -0.74
CA ASP A 37 -1.45 5.51 -0.41
C ASP A 37 -1.20 5.60 1.10
N PHE A 38 -1.34 4.47 1.79
CA PHE A 38 -1.14 4.34 3.22
C PHE A 38 0.30 4.02 3.58
N GLY A 39 0.87 4.78 4.54
CA GLY A 39 2.26 4.63 4.93
C GLY A 39 3.21 5.09 3.83
N CYS A 40 2.85 6.18 3.14
CA CYS A 40 3.56 6.66 1.95
C CYS A 40 5.04 7.04 2.21
N GLY A 41 5.45 7.23 3.46
CA GLY A 41 6.84 7.53 3.85
C GLY A 41 7.39 8.70 3.05
N LYS A 42 8.60 8.54 2.48
CA LYS A 42 9.23 9.55 1.59
C LYS A 42 8.54 9.69 0.22
N SER A 43 7.51 8.92 -0.03
CA SER A 43 6.57 9.03 -1.16
C SER A 43 7.16 8.91 -2.56
N TYR A 44 8.35 8.33 -2.72
CA TYR A 44 8.94 8.15 -4.06
C TYR A 44 8.02 7.37 -5.00
N LEU A 45 7.39 6.31 -4.48
CA LEU A 45 6.44 5.49 -5.25
C LEU A 45 5.14 6.24 -5.53
N THR A 46 4.63 7.02 -4.56
CA THR A 46 3.43 7.86 -4.73
C THR A 46 3.64 8.92 -5.81
N PHE A 47 4.80 9.60 -5.83
CA PHE A 47 5.15 10.54 -6.88
C PHE A 47 5.30 9.87 -8.24
N ALA A 48 5.95 8.71 -8.31
CA ALA A 48 6.10 7.93 -9.54
C ALA A 48 4.74 7.48 -10.09
N MET A 49 3.86 6.97 -9.23
CA MET A 49 2.49 6.58 -9.57
C MET A 49 1.68 7.76 -10.10
N TYR A 50 1.72 8.91 -9.41
CA TYR A 50 1.02 10.12 -9.86
C TYR A 50 1.51 10.55 -11.24
N TYR A 51 2.83 10.66 -11.42
CA TYR A 51 3.43 11.04 -12.71
C TYR A 51 3.02 10.07 -13.82
N TYR A 52 3.11 8.77 -13.55
CA TYR A 52 2.76 7.72 -14.51
C TYR A 52 1.29 7.80 -14.93
N LEU A 53 0.38 7.79 -13.97
CA LEU A 53 -1.06 7.79 -14.25
C LEU A 53 -1.52 9.12 -14.84
N HIS A 54 -1.15 10.25 -14.24
CA HIS A 54 -1.65 11.56 -14.64
C HIS A 54 -0.92 12.13 -15.85
N VAL A 55 0.43 12.10 -15.83
CA VAL A 55 1.22 12.76 -16.88
C VAL A 55 1.39 11.87 -18.10
N LEU A 56 1.75 10.59 -17.93
CA LEU A 56 2.01 9.69 -19.05
C LEU A 56 0.75 9.04 -19.59
N LYS A 57 -0.11 8.49 -18.74
CA LYS A 57 -1.33 7.78 -19.15
C LYS A 57 -2.56 8.69 -19.29
N LYS A 58 -2.48 9.95 -18.86
CA LYS A 58 -3.55 10.97 -19.00
C LYS A 58 -4.84 10.64 -18.24
N TYR A 59 -4.78 9.83 -17.21
CA TYR A 59 -5.91 9.59 -16.32
C TYR A 59 -6.19 10.80 -15.44
N SER A 60 -7.46 11.12 -15.24
CA SER A 60 -7.87 12.04 -14.18
C SER A 60 -7.79 11.31 -12.84
N ILE A 61 -6.91 11.76 -11.96
CA ILE A 61 -6.69 11.14 -10.66
C ILE A 61 -6.60 12.18 -9.54
N ARG A 62 -7.03 11.78 -8.35
CA ARG A 62 -6.79 12.44 -7.07
C ARG A 62 -6.05 11.48 -6.17
N VAL A 63 -4.85 11.81 -5.75
CA VAL A 63 -4.02 10.95 -4.91
C VAL A 63 -3.87 11.56 -3.53
N ILE A 64 -4.10 10.76 -2.50
CA ILE A 64 -3.97 11.13 -1.09
C ILE A 64 -2.96 10.18 -0.45
N GLY A 65 -1.80 10.71 -0.07
CA GLY A 65 -0.82 9.98 0.73
C GLY A 65 -1.04 10.22 2.22
N LEU A 66 -1.03 9.18 3.03
CA LEU A 66 -1.11 9.28 4.49
C LEU A 66 0.15 8.74 5.16
N ASP A 67 0.65 9.48 6.15
CA ASP A 67 1.76 9.02 7.00
C ASP A 67 1.66 9.68 8.40
N LEU A 68 2.28 9.03 9.39
CA LEU A 68 2.33 9.51 10.78
C LEU A 68 3.41 10.57 11.01
N LYS A 69 4.33 10.77 10.07
CA LYS A 69 5.49 11.67 10.22
C LYS A 69 5.19 13.04 9.62
N LYS A 70 4.91 14.03 10.47
CA LYS A 70 4.55 15.41 10.08
C LYS A 70 5.58 16.10 9.20
N ASP A 71 6.88 15.92 9.50
CA ASP A 71 7.98 16.51 8.75
C ASP A 71 8.06 15.95 7.32
N VAL A 72 7.83 14.66 7.15
CA VAL A 72 7.76 13.98 5.85
C VAL A 72 6.58 14.50 5.03
N ILE A 73 5.40 14.60 5.65
CA ILE A 73 4.20 15.14 5.00
C ILE A 73 4.41 16.58 4.53
N ALA A 74 4.99 17.42 5.38
CA ALA A 74 5.30 18.81 5.02
C ALA A 74 6.27 18.89 3.82
N LEU A 75 7.30 18.04 3.79
CA LEU A 75 8.22 17.92 2.66
C LEU A 75 7.50 17.47 1.39
N CYS A 76 6.70 16.42 1.46
CA CYS A 76 5.99 15.87 0.31
C CYS A 76 5.00 16.87 -0.30
N ASN A 77 4.23 17.60 0.53
CA ASN A 77 3.33 18.64 0.04
C ASN A 77 4.09 19.80 -0.64
N ARG A 78 5.27 20.18 -0.13
CA ARG A 78 6.12 21.19 -0.77
C ARG A 78 6.63 20.71 -2.13
N LEU A 79 7.03 19.43 -2.24
CA LEU A 79 7.47 18.84 -3.50
C LEU A 79 6.31 18.73 -4.50
N SER A 80 5.14 18.32 -4.07
CA SER A 80 3.92 18.25 -4.90
C SER A 80 3.64 19.61 -5.54
N LYS A 81 3.62 20.69 -4.75
CA LYS A 81 3.47 22.05 -5.25
C LYS A 81 4.58 22.47 -6.22
N LYS A 82 5.84 22.13 -5.90
CA LYS A 82 6.99 22.45 -6.76
C LYS A 82 6.90 21.80 -8.13
N PHE A 83 6.35 20.58 -8.22
CA PHE A 83 6.16 19.84 -9.47
C PHE A 83 4.84 20.17 -10.19
N GLY A 84 3.99 21.01 -9.62
CA GLY A 84 2.67 21.33 -10.19
C GLY A 84 1.68 20.16 -10.12
N PHE A 85 1.82 19.25 -9.15
CA PHE A 85 0.93 18.10 -8.97
C PHE A 85 -0.25 18.49 -8.08
N GLU A 86 -1.22 19.24 -8.63
CA GLU A 86 -2.31 19.86 -7.89
C GLU A 86 -3.25 18.84 -7.21
N ASN A 87 -3.43 17.68 -7.82
CA ASN A 87 -4.28 16.60 -7.31
C ASN A 87 -3.53 15.55 -6.47
N LEU A 88 -2.30 15.85 -6.06
CA LEU A 88 -1.50 15.02 -5.15
C LEU A 88 -1.35 15.72 -3.80
N THR A 89 -2.00 15.20 -2.78
CA THR A 89 -2.02 15.79 -1.43
C THR A 89 -1.52 14.77 -0.41
N PHE A 90 -0.77 15.25 0.57
CA PHE A 90 -0.29 14.40 1.67
C PHE A 90 -0.89 14.88 2.99
N LEU A 91 -1.44 13.96 3.76
CA LEU A 91 -2.12 14.22 5.02
C LEU A 91 -1.41 13.48 6.17
N HIS A 92 -1.28 14.17 7.29
CA HIS A 92 -0.84 13.56 8.52
C HIS A 92 -2.01 12.84 9.19
N GLY A 93 -1.88 11.55 9.44
CA GLY A 93 -2.94 10.79 10.10
C GLY A 93 -2.63 9.30 10.18
N ASP A 94 -3.37 8.64 11.07
CA ASP A 94 -3.38 7.20 11.20
C ASP A 94 -4.38 6.58 10.20
N ILE A 95 -4.02 5.42 9.66
CA ILE A 95 -4.85 4.63 8.76
C ILE A 95 -6.20 4.28 9.41
N ALA A 96 -6.17 3.83 10.66
CA ALA A 96 -7.37 3.39 11.38
C ALA A 96 -8.40 4.52 11.55
N GLY A 97 -7.94 5.74 11.84
CA GLY A 97 -8.78 6.93 12.10
C GLY A 97 -9.17 7.74 10.87
N TYR A 98 -8.67 7.42 9.68
CA TYR A 98 -8.94 8.24 8.49
C TYR A 98 -10.35 8.00 7.93
N GLU A 99 -11.18 9.07 7.86
CA GLU A 99 -12.56 9.04 7.34
C GLU A 99 -12.79 10.16 6.29
N GLY A 100 -11.73 10.66 5.65
CA GLY A 100 -11.81 11.82 4.74
C GLY A 100 -12.37 11.54 3.33
N VAL A 101 -12.82 10.30 3.07
CA VAL A 101 -13.41 9.89 1.78
C VAL A 101 -14.48 8.84 2.00
N ASP A 102 -15.48 8.85 1.12
CA ASP A 102 -16.58 7.86 1.14
C ASP A 102 -16.35 6.71 0.15
N GLN A 103 -15.62 6.97 -0.93
CA GLN A 103 -15.32 6.00 -1.98
C GLN A 103 -13.90 6.19 -2.51
N VAL A 104 -13.23 5.08 -2.77
CA VAL A 104 -11.87 5.04 -3.30
C VAL A 104 -11.81 4.03 -4.44
N ASP A 105 -11.10 4.35 -5.51
CA ASP A 105 -10.93 3.44 -6.65
C ASP A 105 -9.74 2.51 -6.48
N MET A 106 -8.65 3.00 -5.90
CA MET A 106 -7.46 2.21 -5.64
C MET A 106 -6.85 2.53 -4.27
N VAL A 107 -6.50 1.50 -3.53
CA VAL A 107 -5.72 1.61 -2.29
C VAL A 107 -4.35 1.01 -2.51
N VAL A 108 -3.32 1.75 -2.10
CA VAL A 108 -1.92 1.33 -2.11
C VAL A 108 -1.42 1.30 -0.67
N THR A 109 -0.73 0.22 -0.30
CA THR A 109 -0.12 0.08 1.02
C THR A 109 1.16 -0.76 0.90
N LEU A 110 2.29 -0.08 0.69
CA LEU A 110 3.58 -0.72 0.45
C LEU A 110 4.45 -0.78 1.71
N HIS A 111 4.16 0.06 2.69
CA HIS A 111 4.97 0.18 3.92
C HIS A 111 4.13 0.24 5.21
N ALA A 112 2.87 -0.17 5.15
CA ALA A 112 2.08 -0.40 6.36
C ALA A 112 2.49 -1.74 6.97
N CYS A 113 3.07 -1.69 8.17
CA CYS A 113 3.60 -2.88 8.84
C CYS A 113 2.55 -3.51 9.75
N ASP A 114 2.60 -4.85 9.87
CA ASP A 114 1.81 -5.65 10.81
C ASP A 114 0.30 -5.36 10.68
N THR A 115 -0.36 -5.05 11.79
CA THR A 115 -1.81 -4.76 11.83
C THR A 115 -2.23 -3.51 11.05
N ALA A 116 -1.32 -2.58 10.75
CA ALA A 116 -1.64 -1.43 9.91
C ALA A 116 -2.02 -1.85 8.48
N THR A 117 -1.47 -2.96 7.97
CA THR A 117 -1.92 -3.58 6.72
C THR A 117 -3.38 -4.01 6.82
N ASP A 118 -3.79 -4.63 7.92
CA ASP A 118 -5.17 -5.12 8.11
C ASP A 118 -6.17 -3.97 8.13
N TYR A 119 -5.84 -2.86 8.80
CA TYR A 119 -6.65 -1.64 8.76
C TYR A 119 -6.77 -1.06 7.34
N ALA A 120 -5.68 -1.05 6.58
CA ALA A 120 -5.69 -0.57 5.19
C ALA A 120 -6.59 -1.44 4.30
N LEU A 121 -6.49 -2.77 4.41
CA LEU A 121 -7.32 -3.72 3.67
C LEU A 121 -8.80 -3.60 4.05
N ALA A 122 -9.11 -3.53 5.35
CA ALA A 122 -10.48 -3.36 5.83
C ALA A 122 -11.11 -2.04 5.32
N LYS A 123 -10.36 -0.95 5.32
CA LYS A 123 -10.82 0.31 4.74
C LYS A 123 -10.99 0.25 3.23
N ALA A 124 -10.08 -0.40 2.52
CA ALA A 124 -10.20 -0.61 1.08
C ALA A 124 -11.51 -1.34 0.73
N VAL A 125 -11.84 -2.40 1.47
CA VAL A 125 -13.12 -3.14 1.31
C VAL A 125 -14.32 -2.23 1.65
N LYS A 126 -14.27 -1.49 2.77
CA LYS A 126 -15.34 -0.57 3.19
C LYS A 126 -15.62 0.51 2.15
N TRP A 127 -14.59 1.05 1.49
CA TRP A 127 -14.72 2.08 0.45
C TRP A 127 -15.04 1.53 -0.94
N GLY A 128 -15.14 0.21 -1.09
CA GLY A 128 -15.40 -0.43 -2.39
C GLY A 128 -14.27 -0.22 -3.40
N ALA A 129 -13.02 -0.21 -2.94
CA ALA A 129 -11.87 -0.03 -3.83
C ALA A 129 -11.85 -1.12 -4.90
N LYS A 130 -11.69 -0.74 -6.16
CA LYS A 130 -11.61 -1.68 -7.28
C LYS A 130 -10.27 -2.40 -7.35
N VAL A 131 -9.23 -1.74 -6.87
CA VAL A 131 -7.84 -2.21 -6.88
C VAL A 131 -7.24 -2.04 -5.50
N ILE A 132 -6.56 -3.06 -5.02
CA ILE A 132 -5.76 -3.03 -3.79
C ILE A 132 -4.36 -3.53 -4.12
N LEU A 133 -3.36 -2.67 -3.96
CA LEU A 133 -1.94 -3.02 -4.07
C LEU A 133 -1.31 -3.01 -2.68
N SER A 134 -1.10 -4.18 -2.10
CA SER A 134 -0.55 -4.35 -0.77
C SER A 134 0.73 -5.17 -0.79
N VAL A 135 1.75 -4.69 -0.09
CA VAL A 135 3.03 -5.42 0.10
C VAL A 135 3.31 -5.51 1.60
N PRO A 136 2.75 -6.52 2.28
CA PRO A 136 3.01 -6.74 3.70
C PRO A 136 4.47 -7.13 3.92
N CYS A 137 5.15 -6.48 4.87
CA CYS A 137 6.57 -6.68 5.12
C CYS A 137 6.90 -7.31 6.49
N CYS A 138 5.97 -7.32 7.40
CA CYS A 138 6.13 -7.94 8.73
C CYS A 138 4.76 -8.35 9.30
N GLN A 139 4.73 -9.48 10.02
CA GLN A 139 3.54 -10.13 10.56
C GLN A 139 3.82 -10.63 11.97
N HIS A 140 3.99 -9.68 12.92
CA HIS A 140 4.39 -10.01 14.29
C HIS A 140 3.24 -10.52 15.15
N GLU A 141 2.02 -10.17 14.83
CA GLU A 141 0.81 -10.53 15.59
C GLU A 141 0.65 -12.06 15.66
N VAL A 142 0.56 -12.73 14.51
CA VAL A 142 0.42 -14.19 14.44
C VAL A 142 1.64 -14.91 15.02
N ASN A 143 2.84 -14.37 14.81
CA ASN A 143 4.06 -14.96 15.37
C ASN A 143 4.04 -15.07 16.90
N LYS A 144 3.45 -14.10 17.59
CA LYS A 144 3.31 -14.13 19.06
C LYS A 144 2.27 -15.16 19.52
N GLN A 145 1.22 -15.37 18.74
CA GLN A 145 0.05 -16.15 19.13
C GLN A 145 0.08 -17.61 18.67
N ILE A 146 0.80 -17.93 17.57
CA ILE A 146 0.76 -19.25 16.96
C ILE A 146 1.30 -20.32 17.88
N GLN A 147 0.45 -21.30 18.20
CA GLN A 147 0.75 -22.52 18.94
C GLN A 147 0.02 -23.68 18.28
N ASN A 148 0.73 -24.77 18.01
CA ASN A 148 0.14 -25.98 17.42
C ASN A 148 1.07 -27.17 17.67
N ASP A 149 0.56 -28.23 18.26
CA ASP A 149 1.34 -29.41 18.64
C ASP A 149 1.87 -30.17 17.43
N LEU A 150 1.08 -30.30 16.36
CA LEU A 150 1.49 -30.97 15.14
C LEU A 150 2.61 -30.19 14.39
N LEU A 151 2.61 -28.88 14.52
CA LEU A 151 3.62 -28.00 13.90
C LEU A 151 4.79 -27.68 14.85
N SER A 152 4.80 -28.23 16.06
CA SER A 152 5.87 -27.97 17.04
C SER A 152 7.30 -28.23 16.49
N PRO A 153 7.56 -29.25 15.63
CA PRO A 153 8.87 -29.43 15.03
C PRO A 153 9.35 -28.26 14.19
N VAL A 154 8.45 -27.42 13.68
CA VAL A 154 8.77 -26.23 12.91
C VAL A 154 8.73 -24.98 13.81
N LEU A 155 7.71 -24.85 14.65
CA LEU A 155 7.46 -23.65 15.45
C LEU A 155 8.46 -23.45 16.58
N GLN A 156 9.21 -24.48 17.00
CA GLN A 156 10.29 -24.36 17.98
C GLN A 156 11.49 -23.53 17.47
N TYR A 157 11.65 -23.40 16.15
CA TYR A 157 12.73 -22.62 15.55
C TYR A 157 12.24 -21.21 15.20
N GLY A 158 12.77 -20.18 15.85
CA GLY A 158 12.28 -18.79 15.73
C GLY A 158 12.17 -18.31 14.27
N LEU A 159 13.18 -18.58 13.44
CA LEU A 159 13.15 -18.20 12.01
C LEU A 159 12.06 -18.91 11.22
N LEU A 160 11.84 -20.20 11.51
CA LEU A 160 10.78 -20.97 10.82
C LEU A 160 9.40 -20.54 11.30
N LYS A 161 9.26 -20.29 12.60
CA LYS A 161 8.03 -19.75 13.20
C LYS A 161 7.65 -18.41 12.58
N GLU A 162 8.63 -17.50 12.41
CA GLU A 162 8.40 -16.19 11.78
C GLU A 162 7.90 -16.33 10.34
N ARG A 163 8.56 -17.15 9.53
CA ARG A 163 8.16 -17.40 8.12
C ARG A 163 6.79 -18.06 8.01
N MET A 164 6.52 -19.05 8.86
CA MET A 164 5.21 -19.70 8.91
C MET A 164 4.11 -18.71 9.27
N SER A 165 4.35 -17.86 10.26
CA SER A 165 3.41 -16.82 10.68
C SER A 165 3.13 -15.81 9.57
N ALA A 166 4.16 -15.43 8.81
CA ALA A 166 4.00 -14.54 7.65
C ALA A 166 3.11 -15.19 6.58
N LEU A 167 3.40 -16.42 6.19
CA LEU A 167 2.60 -17.15 5.18
C LEU A 167 1.15 -17.34 5.61
N LEU A 168 0.92 -17.69 6.87
CA LEU A 168 -0.44 -17.85 7.41
C LEU A 168 -1.20 -16.51 7.42
N THR A 169 -0.56 -15.44 7.86
CA THR A 169 -1.18 -14.10 7.87
C THR A 169 -1.58 -13.67 6.46
N ASP A 170 -0.68 -13.81 5.51
CA ASP A 170 -0.96 -13.40 4.13
C ASP A 170 -1.99 -14.31 3.46
N GLY A 171 -1.99 -15.62 3.75
CA GLY A 171 -3.02 -16.54 3.31
C GLY A 171 -4.41 -16.19 3.86
N ILE A 172 -4.51 -15.83 5.15
CA ILE A 172 -5.76 -15.38 5.78
C ILE A 172 -6.24 -14.07 5.13
N ARG A 173 -5.35 -13.10 4.93
CA ARG A 173 -5.67 -11.83 4.26
C ARG A 173 -6.21 -12.05 2.84
N GLY A 174 -5.53 -12.90 2.06
CA GLY A 174 -5.98 -13.27 0.71
C GLY A 174 -7.37 -13.89 0.74
N GLN A 175 -7.61 -14.87 1.59
CA GLN A 175 -8.91 -15.53 1.72
C GLN A 175 -10.03 -14.56 2.15
N LEU A 176 -9.77 -13.66 3.09
CA LEU A 176 -10.75 -12.63 3.51
C LEU A 176 -11.08 -11.66 2.38
N LEU A 177 -10.10 -11.29 1.56
CA LEU A 177 -10.32 -10.45 0.39
C LEU A 177 -11.15 -11.20 -0.67
N GLU A 178 -10.87 -12.48 -0.94
CA GLU A 178 -11.68 -13.29 -1.85
C GLU A 178 -13.13 -13.43 -1.37
N MET A 179 -13.34 -13.67 -0.08
CA MET A 179 -14.69 -13.68 0.53
C MET A 179 -15.40 -12.32 0.41
N SER A 180 -14.64 -11.23 0.28
CA SER A 180 -15.14 -9.87 0.06
C SER A 180 -15.32 -9.53 -1.44
N GLY A 181 -15.13 -10.50 -2.34
CA GLY A 181 -15.35 -10.37 -3.78
C GLY A 181 -14.13 -9.93 -4.59
N TYR A 182 -12.94 -9.88 -3.99
CA TYR A 182 -11.70 -9.58 -4.72
C TYR A 182 -11.10 -10.86 -5.31
N ARG A 183 -10.33 -10.68 -6.36
CA ARG A 183 -9.42 -11.70 -6.90
C ARG A 183 -8.01 -11.40 -6.41
N THR A 184 -7.39 -12.34 -5.67
CA THR A 184 -6.05 -12.21 -5.10
C THR A 184 -5.00 -12.97 -5.90
#